data_d95eb91cde697f83eff6aba256bc8100
#
_entry.id   d95eb91cde697f83eff6aba256bc8100
#
_cell.length_a   1.000
_cell.length_b   1.000
_cell.length_c   1.000
_cell.angle_alpha   90.00
_cell.angle_beta   90.00
_cell.angle_gamma   90.00
#
_symmetry.space_group_name_H-M   'P 1'
#
loop_
_entity.id
_entity.type
_entity.pdbx_description
1 polymer ?
#
loop_
_entity_poly.entity_id
_entity_poly.type
_entity_poly.pdbx_seq_one_letter_code
_entity_poly.pdbx_strand_id
1 'polypeptide(L)'
;MQQSRAALAERIAERRDGGDDPRALVGEMRRSVLLVPVADGGLWSVRSGGVRWICGFTDEAALARFALHHGPGDRPVEYAALLGARIVDEIVPALGEPAGLAVDIATADGSMFFPPVVGIVPEAVAVDGGGAGAGRRP
;
A
#
# COMPACT_ATOMS: atom_id res chain seq x y z
N MET A 1 -8.72 3.37 15.19
CA MET A 1 -8.71 3.12 13.74
C MET A 1 -8.54 4.40 12.97
N GLN A 2 -9.50 5.30 13.10
CA GLN A 2 -9.42 6.59 12.44
C GLN A 2 -8.13 7.32 12.81
N GLN A 3 -7.78 7.27 14.07
CA GLN A 3 -6.59 7.94 14.55
C GLN A 3 -5.32 7.33 13.95
N SER A 4 -5.28 6.01 13.77
CA SER A 4 -4.12 5.36 13.16
C SER A 4 -3.93 5.78 11.71
N ARG A 5 -5.03 5.91 10.98
CA ARG A 5 -4.95 6.36 9.59
C ARG A 5 -4.45 7.80 9.51
N ALA A 6 -4.93 8.63 10.44
CA ALA A 6 -4.46 10.02 10.49
C ALA A 6 -2.97 10.08 10.80
N ALA A 7 -2.49 9.22 11.70
CA ALA A 7 -1.07 9.19 12.04
C ALA A 7 -0.22 8.78 10.84
N LEU A 8 -0.69 7.84 10.04
CA LEU A 8 0.04 7.46 8.84
C LEU A 8 0.11 8.61 7.85
N ALA A 9 -1.01 9.32 7.64
CA ALA A 9 -1.03 10.45 6.72
C ALA A 9 -0.05 11.53 7.18
N GLU A 10 0.03 11.78 8.49
CA GLU A 10 0.98 12.75 9.02
C GLU A 10 2.42 12.31 8.78
N ARG A 11 2.71 11.02 8.97
CA ARG A 11 4.05 10.50 8.73
C ARG A 11 4.46 10.61 7.28
N ILE A 12 3.53 10.36 6.37
CA ILE A 12 3.81 10.49 4.95
C ILE A 12 4.17 11.94 4.63
N ALA A 13 3.41 12.89 5.16
CA ALA A 13 3.69 14.30 4.94
C ALA A 13 5.06 14.68 5.48
N GLU A 14 5.42 14.20 6.68
CA GLU A 14 6.73 14.47 7.25
C GLU A 14 7.84 13.88 6.41
N ARG A 15 7.63 12.69 5.88
CA ARG A 15 8.62 12.03 5.03
C ARG A 15 8.87 12.84 3.76
N ARG A 16 7.81 13.34 3.15
CA ARG A 16 7.96 14.13 1.93
C ARG A 16 8.68 15.45 2.21
N ASP A 17 8.59 15.94 3.44
CA ASP A 17 9.33 17.11 3.86
C ASP A 17 10.75 16.76 4.31
N GLY A 18 11.13 15.49 4.22
CA GLY A 18 12.48 15.05 4.56
C GLY A 18 12.72 14.85 6.03
N GLY A 19 11.67 14.86 6.84
CA GLY A 19 11.83 14.86 8.28
C GLY A 19 11.56 13.57 9.01
N ASP A 20 11.16 12.50 8.34
CA ASP A 20 10.76 11.31 9.06
C ASP A 20 11.68 10.13 8.78
N ASP A 21 11.74 9.22 9.76
CA ASP A 21 12.51 7.99 9.70
C ASP A 21 11.73 6.96 8.87
N PRO A 22 12.33 6.36 7.85
CA PRO A 22 11.65 5.33 7.05
C PRO A 22 11.11 4.17 7.89
N ARG A 23 11.80 3.77 8.94
CA ARG A 23 11.33 2.68 9.80
C ARG A 23 10.06 3.08 10.54
N ALA A 24 10.00 4.32 10.98
CA ALA A 24 8.81 4.83 11.66
C ALA A 24 7.63 4.87 10.71
N LEU A 25 7.87 5.24 9.45
CA LEU A 25 6.84 5.28 8.45
C LEU A 25 6.29 3.87 8.17
N VAL A 26 7.16 2.88 8.01
CA VAL A 26 6.74 1.50 7.80
C VAL A 26 5.96 1.00 9.00
N GLY A 27 6.44 1.29 10.22
CA GLY A 27 5.75 0.89 11.43
C GLY A 27 4.35 1.46 11.51
N GLU A 28 4.20 2.72 11.14
CA GLU A 28 2.88 3.36 11.17
C GLU A 28 1.96 2.76 10.10
N MET A 29 2.49 2.48 8.92
CA MET A 29 1.71 1.80 7.87
C MET A 29 1.20 0.46 8.37
N ARG A 30 2.05 -0.31 9.03
CA ARG A 30 1.67 -1.64 9.51
C ARG A 30 0.55 -1.60 10.53
N ARG A 31 0.51 -0.55 11.36
CA ARG A 31 -0.51 -0.41 12.40
C ARG A 31 -1.79 0.25 11.92
N SER A 32 -1.80 0.76 10.70
CA SER A 32 -2.94 1.53 10.20
C SER A 32 -3.94 0.62 9.51
N VAL A 33 -5.22 0.95 9.66
CA VAL A 33 -6.28 0.33 8.88
C VAL A 33 -6.42 1.14 7.61
N LEU A 34 -6.28 0.47 6.47
CA LEU A 34 -6.35 1.12 5.17
C LEU A 34 -7.59 0.66 4.43
N LEU A 35 -8.18 1.54 3.65
CA LEU A 35 -9.36 1.24 2.85
C LEU A 35 -8.88 0.82 1.47
N VAL A 36 -9.19 -0.42 1.07
CA VAL A 36 -8.73 -0.97 -0.20
C VAL A 36 -9.94 -1.24 -1.08
N PRO A 37 -10.05 -0.59 -2.24
CA PRO A 37 -11.20 -0.82 -3.11
C PRO A 37 -11.30 -2.28 -3.54
N VAL A 38 -12.52 -2.76 -3.70
CA VAL A 38 -12.79 -4.13 -4.13
C VAL A 38 -13.50 -4.07 -5.45
N ALA A 39 -13.05 -4.85 -6.42
CA ALA A 39 -13.70 -4.94 -7.72
C ALA A 39 -13.51 -6.34 -8.26
N ASP A 40 -14.56 -6.87 -8.88
CA ASP A 40 -14.50 -8.17 -9.54
C ASP A 40 -14.04 -9.29 -8.59
N GLY A 41 -14.45 -9.16 -7.33
CA GLY A 41 -14.19 -10.20 -6.34
C GLY A 41 -12.80 -10.15 -5.71
N GLY A 42 -12.03 -9.11 -6.00
CA GLY A 42 -10.68 -9.00 -5.44
C GLY A 42 -10.31 -7.58 -5.11
N LEU A 43 -9.15 -7.42 -4.48
CA LEU A 43 -8.63 -6.10 -4.14
C LEU A 43 -8.12 -5.42 -5.40
N TRP A 44 -8.39 -4.12 -5.48
CA TRP A 44 -7.98 -3.34 -6.63
C TRP A 44 -6.47 -3.09 -6.61
N SER A 45 -5.84 -3.22 -7.75
CA SER A 45 -4.40 -3.01 -7.85
C SER A 45 -4.04 -2.49 -9.24
N VAL A 46 -2.85 -1.92 -9.36
CA VAL A 46 -2.29 -1.50 -10.64
C VAL A 46 -0.91 -2.11 -10.80
N ARG A 47 -0.50 -2.35 -12.04
CA ARG A 47 0.85 -2.84 -12.30
C ARG A 47 1.71 -1.71 -12.83
N SER A 48 2.90 -1.61 -12.30
CA SER A 48 3.86 -0.62 -12.76
C SER A 48 5.25 -1.09 -12.42
N GLY A 49 6.16 -1.05 -13.40
CA GLY A 49 7.54 -1.41 -13.16
C GLY A 49 7.75 -2.86 -12.74
N GLY A 50 6.89 -3.76 -13.19
CA GLY A 50 7.01 -5.16 -12.83
C GLY A 50 6.46 -5.49 -11.46
N VAL A 51 5.81 -4.55 -10.80
CA VAL A 51 5.27 -4.73 -9.47
C VAL A 51 3.76 -4.49 -9.51
N ARG A 52 3.04 -5.34 -8.80
CA ARG A 52 1.60 -5.17 -8.62
C ARG A 52 1.39 -4.34 -7.36
N TRP A 53 0.77 -3.18 -7.49
CA TRP A 53 0.57 -2.27 -6.37
C TRP A 53 -0.86 -2.36 -5.88
N ILE A 54 -1.03 -2.86 -4.64
CA ILE A 54 -2.34 -2.83 -3.98
C ILE A 54 -2.56 -1.41 -3.50
N CYS A 55 -3.71 -0.84 -3.82
CA CYS A 55 -3.98 0.57 -3.53
C CYS A 55 -4.80 0.69 -2.26
N GLY A 56 -4.24 1.33 -1.24
CA GLY A 56 -4.90 1.57 0.04
C GLY A 56 -5.03 3.04 0.32
N PHE A 57 -6.05 3.41 1.08
CA PHE A 57 -6.34 4.81 1.36
C PHE A 57 -6.51 5.03 2.84
N THR A 58 -6.00 6.17 3.33
CA THR A 58 -5.98 6.45 4.76
C THR A 58 -7.34 6.87 5.29
N ASP A 59 -8.22 7.40 4.43
CA ASP A 59 -9.57 7.74 4.84
C ASP A 59 -10.49 7.74 3.63
N GLU A 60 -11.77 7.98 3.89
CA GLU A 60 -12.78 7.92 2.85
C GLU A 60 -12.65 9.07 1.85
N ALA A 61 -12.13 10.21 2.28
CA ALA A 61 -11.93 11.33 1.37
C ALA A 61 -10.85 10.99 0.34
N ALA A 62 -9.77 10.35 0.77
CA ALA A 62 -8.71 9.92 -0.15
C ALA A 62 -9.24 8.88 -1.12
N LEU A 63 -10.04 7.93 -0.62
CA LEU A 63 -10.67 6.94 -1.48
C LEU A 63 -11.60 7.57 -2.49
N ALA A 64 -12.38 8.57 -2.06
CA ALA A 64 -13.31 9.25 -2.95
C ALA A 64 -12.59 9.98 -4.08
N ARG A 65 -11.46 10.62 -3.77
CA ARG A 65 -10.66 11.28 -4.81
C ARG A 65 -10.19 10.28 -5.86
N PHE A 66 -9.75 9.10 -5.41
CA PHE A 66 -9.34 8.04 -6.32
C PHE A 66 -10.53 7.60 -7.19
N ALA A 67 -11.69 7.42 -6.58
CA ALA A 67 -12.87 6.93 -7.29
C ALA A 67 -13.32 7.88 -8.40
N LEU A 68 -13.12 9.17 -8.23
CA LEU A 68 -13.47 10.13 -9.26
C LEU A 68 -12.68 9.92 -10.55
N HIS A 69 -11.45 9.41 -10.43
CA HIS A 69 -10.56 9.25 -11.59
C HIS A 69 -10.52 7.82 -12.10
N HIS A 70 -10.71 6.83 -11.23
CA HIS A 70 -10.47 5.45 -11.59
C HIS A 70 -11.60 4.51 -11.23
N GLY A 71 -12.59 4.99 -10.51
CA GLY A 71 -13.68 4.16 -10.02
C GLY A 71 -14.85 4.08 -10.97
N PRO A 72 -15.96 3.57 -10.51
CA PRO A 72 -17.15 3.35 -11.33
C PRO A 72 -17.97 4.60 -11.60
N GLY A 73 -17.43 5.78 -11.38
CA GLY A 73 -18.13 7.03 -11.65
C GLY A 73 -19.07 7.39 -10.51
N ASP A 74 -20.37 7.38 -10.79
CA ASP A 74 -21.34 7.79 -9.79
C ASP A 74 -21.84 6.66 -8.92
N ARG A 75 -21.33 5.44 -9.11
CA ARG A 75 -21.71 4.32 -8.27
C ARG A 75 -20.83 4.26 -7.02
N PRO A 76 -21.39 3.74 -5.91
CA PRO A 76 -20.58 3.58 -4.70
C PRO A 76 -19.39 2.66 -4.94
N VAL A 77 -18.31 2.93 -4.26
CA VAL A 77 -17.10 2.10 -4.30
C VAL A 77 -17.12 1.20 -3.07
N GLU A 78 -17.05 -0.10 -3.30
CA GLU A 78 -16.92 -1.05 -2.21
C GLU A 78 -15.46 -1.11 -1.81
N TYR A 79 -15.20 -1.29 -0.52
CA TYR A 79 -13.85 -1.40 -0.04
C TYR A 79 -13.77 -2.34 1.16
N ALA A 80 -12.58 -2.86 1.39
CA ALA A 80 -12.25 -3.63 2.58
C ALA A 80 -11.37 -2.77 3.48
N ALA A 81 -11.58 -2.85 4.78
CA ALA A 81 -10.74 -2.16 5.75
C ALA A 81 -9.74 -3.17 6.29
N LEU A 82 -8.46 -2.98 5.98
CA LEU A 82 -7.43 -3.95 6.25
C LEU A 82 -6.25 -3.29 6.95
N LEU A 83 -5.68 -3.99 7.94
CA LEU A 83 -4.44 -3.52 8.54
C LEU A 83 -3.32 -3.58 7.49
N GLY A 84 -2.47 -2.55 7.49
CA GLY A 84 -1.31 -2.54 6.62
C GLY A 84 -0.46 -3.78 6.79
N ALA A 85 -0.25 -4.20 8.04
CA ALA A 85 0.53 -5.42 8.31
C ALA A 85 -0.07 -6.63 7.62
N ARG A 86 -1.39 -6.73 7.61
CA ARG A 86 -2.04 -7.86 6.97
C ARG A 86 -1.83 -7.84 5.46
N ILE A 87 -1.87 -6.63 4.87
CA ILE A 87 -1.66 -6.51 3.44
C ILE A 87 -0.26 -7.00 3.07
N VAL A 88 0.76 -6.53 3.78
CA VAL A 88 2.14 -6.83 3.38
C VAL A 88 2.61 -8.21 3.86
N ASP A 89 2.05 -8.74 4.96
CA ASP A 89 2.49 -10.02 5.51
C ASP A 89 1.70 -11.21 4.97
N GLU A 90 0.44 -11.01 4.59
CA GLU A 90 -0.43 -12.11 4.21
C GLU A 90 -0.92 -12.01 2.78
N ILE A 91 -1.41 -10.85 2.38
CA ILE A 91 -2.02 -10.71 1.06
C ILE A 91 -0.96 -10.69 -0.04
N VAL A 92 0.08 -9.89 0.14
CA VAL A 92 1.17 -9.81 -0.84
C VAL A 92 1.79 -11.17 -1.10
N PRO A 93 2.18 -11.96 -0.07
CA PRO A 93 2.74 -13.28 -0.36
C PRO A 93 1.81 -14.20 -1.10
N ALA A 94 0.51 -14.08 -0.88
CA ALA A 94 -0.47 -14.97 -1.52
C ALA A 94 -0.65 -14.67 -3.00
N LEU A 95 -0.20 -13.52 -3.48
CA LEU A 95 -0.37 -13.16 -4.89
C LEU A 95 0.56 -13.91 -5.83
N GLY A 96 1.68 -14.40 -5.32
CA GLY A 96 2.62 -15.20 -6.13
C GLY A 96 3.41 -14.39 -7.14
N GLU A 97 3.47 -13.08 -6.99
CA GLU A 97 4.23 -12.19 -7.86
C GLU A 97 4.70 -10.99 -7.03
N PRO A 98 5.69 -10.24 -7.50
CA PRO A 98 6.14 -9.06 -6.75
C PRO A 98 4.99 -8.08 -6.58
N ALA A 99 4.70 -7.72 -5.33
CA ALA A 99 3.59 -6.82 -5.03
C ALA A 99 3.93 -5.93 -3.85
N GLY A 100 3.45 -4.71 -3.89
CA GLY A 100 3.65 -3.75 -2.84
C GLY A 100 2.37 -3.01 -2.53
N LEU A 101 2.48 -1.96 -1.72
CA LEU A 101 1.34 -1.18 -1.27
C LEU A 101 1.53 0.27 -1.70
N ALA A 102 0.53 0.81 -2.39
CA ALA A 102 0.50 2.21 -2.77
C ALA A 102 -0.56 2.90 -1.91
N VAL A 103 -0.18 3.94 -1.19
CA VAL A 103 -1.07 4.63 -0.25
C VAL A 103 -1.42 6.01 -0.80
N ASP A 104 -2.71 6.30 -0.84
CA ASP A 104 -3.26 7.63 -1.19
C ASP A 104 -2.76 8.14 -2.54
N ILE A 105 -2.80 7.29 -3.54
CA ILE A 105 -2.21 7.61 -4.85
C ILE A 105 -2.91 8.75 -5.58
N ALA A 106 -4.15 9.09 -5.18
CA ALA A 106 -4.85 10.21 -5.79
C ALA A 106 -4.68 11.51 -5.02
N THR A 107 -3.83 11.52 -3.99
CA THR A 107 -3.58 12.71 -3.19
C THR A 107 -2.17 13.21 -3.51
N ALA A 108 -2.08 14.42 -4.08
CA ALA A 108 -0.84 14.91 -4.67
C ALA A 108 0.36 14.85 -3.74
N ASP A 109 0.22 15.31 -2.52
CA ASP A 109 1.34 15.36 -1.59
C ASP A 109 1.29 14.28 -0.51
N GLY A 110 0.32 13.38 -0.60
CA GLY A 110 0.13 12.36 0.42
C GLY A 110 0.40 10.95 -0.04
N SER A 111 0.79 10.77 -1.30
CA SER A 111 1.02 9.42 -1.80
C SER A 111 2.35 8.85 -1.33
N MET A 112 2.37 7.56 -1.09
CA MET A 112 3.59 6.88 -0.66
C MET A 112 3.54 5.44 -1.15
N PHE A 113 4.67 4.94 -1.63
CA PHE A 113 4.79 3.58 -2.11
C PHE A 113 5.65 2.76 -1.14
N PHE A 114 5.15 1.58 -0.80
CA PHE A 114 5.87 0.61 0.04
C PHE A 114 6.19 -0.58 -0.86
N PRO A 115 7.40 -0.61 -1.43
CA PRO A 115 7.75 -1.64 -2.41
C PRO A 115 7.99 -3.01 -1.77
N PRO A 116 8.00 -4.08 -2.58
CA PRO A 116 8.21 -5.43 -2.05
C PRO A 116 9.67 -5.72 -1.76
N VAL A 117 10.19 -5.07 -0.73
CA VAL A 117 11.59 -5.21 -0.33
C VAL A 117 11.67 -5.69 1.11
N VAL A 118 12.83 -6.19 1.49
CA VAL A 118 13.09 -6.62 2.86
C VAL A 118 12.81 -5.47 3.81
N GLY A 119 12.11 -5.76 4.90
CA GLY A 119 11.71 -4.74 5.87
C GLY A 119 10.29 -4.26 5.66
N ILE A 120 9.72 -4.46 4.47
CA ILE A 120 8.33 -4.09 4.18
C ILE A 120 7.50 -5.34 3.97
N VAL A 121 7.97 -6.26 3.14
CA VAL A 121 7.27 -7.53 2.91
C VAL A 121 8.15 -8.68 3.42
N PRO A 122 7.58 -9.89 3.61
CA PRO A 122 8.39 -11.03 4.06
C PRO A 122 9.54 -11.29 3.10
N GLU A 123 10.67 -11.68 3.65
CA GLU A 123 11.90 -11.88 2.88
C GLU A 123 11.68 -12.85 1.72
N ALA A 124 10.88 -13.87 1.93
CA ALA A 124 10.64 -14.89 0.91
C ALA A 124 10.02 -14.33 -0.36
N VAL A 125 9.31 -13.21 -0.28
CA VAL A 125 8.66 -12.61 -1.45
C VAL A 125 9.23 -11.24 -1.79
N ALA A 126 10.28 -10.82 -1.10
CA ALA A 126 10.92 -9.53 -1.37
C ALA A 126 11.81 -9.65 -2.60
N VAL A 127 11.79 -8.63 -3.45
CA VAL A 127 12.59 -8.66 -4.67
C VAL A 127 14.09 -8.54 -4.36
N ASP A 128 14.43 -8.03 -3.18
CA ASP A 128 15.82 -7.93 -2.73
C ASP A 128 16.10 -8.90 -1.59
N GLY A 129 15.25 -9.92 -1.40
CA GLY A 129 15.49 -10.92 -0.38
C GLY A 129 16.70 -11.76 -0.71
N GLY A 130 17.45 -12.12 0.32
CA GLY A 130 18.68 -12.87 0.12
C GLY A 130 18.50 -14.14 -0.66
N GLY A 131 17.52 -14.95 -0.28
CA GLY A 131 17.26 -16.18 -0.99
C GLY A 131 16.79 -15.96 -2.40
N ALA A 132 15.87 -15.05 -2.57
CA ALA A 132 15.35 -14.72 -3.89
C ALA A 132 16.43 -14.08 -4.72
N GLY A 133 17.23 -13.22 -4.11
CA GLY A 133 18.31 -12.58 -4.82
C GLY A 133 19.29 -13.55 -5.41
N ALA A 134 19.56 -14.59 -4.69
CA ALA A 134 20.49 -15.59 -5.18
C ALA A 134 19.96 -16.24 -6.45
N GLY A 135 18.70 -16.34 -6.53
CA GLY A 135 18.11 -16.97 -7.67
C GLY A 135 17.99 -16.07 -8.82
N ARG A 136 18.05 -14.94 -8.63
CA ARG A 136 17.68 -14.25 -9.56
C ARG A 136 18.41 -13.68 -10.35
N ARG A 137 18.83 -13.74 -10.60
CA ARG A 137 19.39 -13.23 -11.31
C ARG A 137 19.77 -13.69 -12.06
N PRO A 138 19.67 -13.63 -12.51
CA PRO A 138 19.77 -13.95 -13.50
C PRO A 138 19.94 -14.10 -14.31
#